data_ae42a9f2037b59c204d7837f258e9c0f
#
_entry.id   ae42a9f2037b59c204d7837f258e9c0f
#
_cell.length_a   1.000
_cell.length_b   1.000
_cell.length_c   1.000
_cell.angle_alpha   90.00
_cell.angle_beta   90.00
_cell.angle_gamma   90.00
#
_symmetry.space_group_name_H-M   'P 1'
#
loop_
_entity.id
_entity.type
_entity.pdbx_description
1 polymer ?
#
loop_
_entity_poly.entity_id
_entity_poly.type
_entity_poly.pdbx_seq_one_letter_code
_entity_poly.pdbx_strand_id
1 'polypeptide(L)' 'MSKTKKYKVGCSGSGWGVWEIATGNKVKGFGRSRIAALEYWYELEGWKKPAQWY' A
#
# COMPACT_ATOMS: atom_id res chain seq x y z
N MET A 1 19.23 -1.59 10.43
CA MET A 1 19.22 -1.52 8.98
C MET A 1 17.88 -0.99 8.48
N SER A 2 17.93 -0.03 7.64
CA SER A 2 16.71 0.56 7.14
C SER A 2 16.30 -0.10 5.83
N LYS A 3 15.02 -0.29 5.67
CA LYS A 3 14.46 -0.77 4.43
C LYS A 3 13.98 0.41 3.62
N THR A 4 14.33 0.41 2.36
CA THR A 4 13.84 1.42 1.46
C THR A 4 12.46 0.99 0.97
N LYS A 5 11.47 1.83 1.24
CA LYS A 5 10.12 1.56 0.76
C LYS A 5 10.03 1.90 -0.71
N LYS A 6 9.44 1.02 -1.48
CA LYS A 6 9.23 1.24 -2.90
C LYS A 6 7.83 1.73 -3.19
N TYR A 7 6.91 1.49 -2.29
CA TYR A 7 5.50 1.82 -2.49
C TYR A 7 4.95 2.49 -1.25
N LYS A 8 3.82 3.16 -1.41
CA LYS A 8 3.15 3.79 -0.29
C LYS A 8 1.65 3.61 -0.43
N VAL A 9 0.97 3.61 0.70
CA VAL A 9 -0.47 3.50 0.76
C VAL A 9 -1.03 4.86 1.14
N GLY A 10 -2.12 5.25 0.51
CA GLY A 10 -2.76 6.49 0.82
C GLY A 10 -4.24 6.46 0.46
N CYS A 11 -4.94 7.49 0.89
CA CYS A 11 -6.35 7.67 0.59
C CYS A 11 -6.50 8.95 -0.20
N SER A 12 -7.16 8.86 -1.34
CA SER A 12 -7.39 10.02 -2.18
C SER A 12 -8.89 10.17 -2.40
N GLY A 13 -9.26 11.11 -3.27
CA GLY A 13 -10.67 11.32 -3.59
C GLY A 13 -11.36 10.08 -4.10
N SER A 14 -10.65 9.20 -4.76
CA SER A 14 -11.23 7.96 -5.27
C SER A 14 -11.07 6.78 -4.31
N GLY A 15 -10.52 7.02 -3.12
CA GLY A 15 -10.40 5.98 -2.10
C GLY A 15 -8.97 5.58 -1.85
N TRP A 16 -8.82 4.41 -1.22
CA TRP A 16 -7.52 3.89 -0.86
C TRP A 16 -6.80 3.31 -2.07
N GLY A 17 -5.49 3.38 -2.05
CA GLY A 17 -4.70 2.84 -3.13
C GLY A 17 -3.24 2.74 -2.75
N VAL A 18 -2.47 2.14 -3.66
CA VAL A 18 -1.04 1.98 -3.49
C VAL A 18 -0.35 2.71 -4.63
N TRP A 19 0.66 3.50 -4.30
CA TRP A 19 1.43 4.27 -5.28
C TRP A 19 2.88 3.86 -5.26
N GLU A 20 3.50 3.95 -6.41
CA GLU A 20 4.94 3.74 -6.53
C GLU A 20 5.65 5.06 -6.21
N ILE A 21 6.55 5.01 -5.23
CA ILE A 21 7.21 6.22 -4.76
C ILE A 21 8.12 6.81 -5.83
N ALA A 22 8.83 5.96 -6.55
CA ALA A 22 9.83 6.43 -7.52
C ALA A 22 9.21 7.26 -8.64
N THR A 23 8.05 6.86 -9.11
CA THR A 23 7.40 7.54 -10.24
C THR A 23 6.20 8.37 -9.82
N GLY A 24 5.64 8.10 -8.65
CA GLY A 24 4.44 8.75 -8.21
C GLY A 24 3.17 8.20 -8.85
N ASN A 25 3.30 7.13 -9.60
CA ASN A 25 2.16 6.55 -10.29
C ASN A 25 1.37 5.62 -9.39
N LYS A 26 0.05 5.63 -9.55
CA LYS A 26 -0.81 4.73 -8.80
C LYS A 26 -0.67 3.32 -9.36
N VAL A 27 -0.38 2.38 -8.47
CA VAL A 27 -0.24 0.97 -8.85
C VAL A 27 -1.59 0.31 -8.93
N LYS A 28 -2.42 0.49 -7.88
CA LYS A 28 -3.74 -0.13 -7.84
C LYS A 28 -4.61 0.61 -6.85
N GLY A 29 -5.90 0.66 -7.14
CA GLY A 29 -6.89 1.28 -6.26
C GLY A 29 -7.73 0.22 -5.56
N PHE A 30 -8.15 0.52 -4.34
CA PHE A 30 -8.92 -0.41 -3.53
C PHE A 30 -10.22 0.21 -3.00
N GLY A 31 -10.54 1.41 -3.42
CA GLY A 31 -11.75 2.07 -3.00
C GLY A 31 -11.78 2.31 -1.50
N ARG A 32 -12.81 1.77 -0.84
CA ARG A 32 -12.97 2.01 0.59
C ARG A 32 -12.19 1.05 1.46
N SER A 33 -11.54 0.06 0.88
CA SER A 33 -10.90 -0.98 1.68
C SER A 33 -9.47 -0.62 2.01
N ARG A 34 -9.27 -0.04 3.18
CA ARG A 34 -7.95 0.28 3.67
C ARG A 34 -7.13 -1.00 3.85
N ILE A 35 -7.78 -2.04 4.38
CA ILE A 35 -7.07 -3.29 4.66
C ILE A 35 -6.60 -3.95 3.38
N ALA A 36 -7.41 -3.93 2.33
CA ALA A 36 -7.00 -4.50 1.06
C ALA A 36 -5.77 -3.77 0.51
N ALA A 37 -5.74 -2.45 0.64
CA ALA A 37 -4.59 -1.67 0.20
C ALA A 37 -3.34 -2.02 0.99
N LEU A 38 -3.48 -2.16 2.31
CA LEU A 38 -2.36 -2.52 3.15
C LEU A 38 -1.83 -3.91 2.85
N GLU A 39 -2.73 -4.87 2.63
CA GLU A 39 -2.31 -6.22 2.29
C GLU A 39 -1.54 -6.25 0.98
N TYR A 40 -2.04 -5.56 -0.01
CA TYR A 40 -1.37 -5.50 -1.30
C TYR A 40 0.01 -4.85 -1.16
N TRP A 41 0.08 -3.77 -0.39
CA TRP A 41 1.34 -3.08 -0.14
C TRP A 41 2.37 -3.99 0.53
N TYR A 42 1.95 -4.72 1.55
CA TYR A 42 2.85 -5.65 2.22
C TYR A 42 3.35 -6.72 1.26
N GLU A 43 2.48 -7.21 0.38
CA GLU A 43 2.91 -8.20 -0.60
C GLU A 43 3.93 -7.62 -1.56
N LEU A 44 3.71 -6.41 -2.02
CA LEU A 44 4.65 -5.78 -2.94
C LEU A 44 6.01 -5.55 -2.30
N GLU A 45 6.02 -5.16 -1.03
CA GLU A 45 7.26 -4.91 -0.32
C GLU A 45 7.92 -6.20 0.18
N GLY A 46 7.20 -7.28 0.16
CA GLY A 46 7.72 -8.55 0.65
C GLY A 46 7.72 -8.64 2.17
N TRP A 47 6.89 -7.88 2.84
CA TRP A 47 6.83 -7.88 4.29
C TRP A 47 5.83 -8.91 4.78
N LYS A 48 6.08 -9.39 6.00
CA LYS A 48 5.15 -10.29 6.65
C LYS A 48 3.92 -9.50 7.13
N LYS A 49 2.75 -10.01 6.78
CA LYS A 49 1.51 -9.36 7.18
C LYS A 49 1.22 -9.63 8.65
N PRO A 50 0.71 -8.64 9.39
CA PRO A 50 0.29 -8.89 10.77
C PRO A 50 -0.94 -9.79 10.78
N ALA A 51 -1.14 -10.47 11.91
CA ALA A 51 -2.29 -11.33 12.07
C ALA A 51 -3.58 -10.53 12.09
N GLN A 52 -3.49 -9.27 12.49
CA GLN A 52 -4.67 -8.46 12.69
C GLN A 52 -4.38 -7.02 12.27
N TRP A 53 -5.29 -6.44 11.53
CA TRP A 53 -5.21 -5.05 11.13
C TRP A 53 -6.09 -4.18 12.01
N TYR A 54 -5.74 -2.91 12.14
CA TYR A 54 -6.60 -1.95 12.85
C TYR A 54 -6.76 -0.67 12.08
#